data_1aa3befeb5e54e3fa4f3603290a50eba
#
_entry.id   1aa3befeb5e54e3fa4f3603290a50eba
#
_cell.length_a   1.000
_cell.length_b   1.000
_cell.length_c   1.000
_cell.angle_alpha   90.00
_cell.angle_beta   90.00
_cell.angle_gamma   90.00
#
_symmetry.space_group_name_H-M   'P 1'
#
loop_
_entity.id
_entity.type
_entity.pdbx_description
1 polymer ?
#
loop_
_entity_poly.entity_id
_entity_poly.type
_entity_poly.pdbx_seq_one_letter_code
_entity_poly.pdbx_strand_id
1 'polypeptide(L)'
;MALDILGPFPVTTKGNRYVLVLMDYFTNWPEAIPITDQEASTVVEELVPTWVSRYVVPMILHLEQGTNFNSTLFTELCEFLGILKTRTTALSPESDGMVERFNRTISNHLFLFVSKNQTHRDTHLPLFLLAYRSLDHEVTGFTPVDMLFGRQLILPCDILFVRPSDTPTSPNEYLNNLEARLESVHAFARDVHANMIMFVITDELRR
;
A
#
# COMPACT_ATOMS: atom_id res chain seq x y z
N MET A 1 -8.13 -3.01 -2.92
CA MET A 1 -7.32 -2.26 -1.93
C MET A 1 -7.69 -2.73 -0.54
N ALA A 2 -6.73 -2.79 0.38
CA ALA A 2 -6.98 -3.05 1.79
C ALA A 2 -6.84 -1.77 2.62
N LEU A 3 -7.57 -1.72 3.73
CA LEU A 3 -7.47 -0.69 4.74
C LEU A 3 -7.46 -1.35 6.12
N ASP A 4 -6.49 -0.94 6.95
CA ASP A 4 -6.30 -1.44 8.31
C ASP A 4 -5.82 -0.34 9.25
N ILE A 5 -5.95 -0.54 10.56
CA ILE A 5 -5.50 0.42 11.58
C ILE A 5 -4.62 -0.29 12.60
N LEU A 6 -3.35 0.10 12.60
CA LEU A 6 -2.35 -0.41 13.56
C LEU A 6 -2.33 0.41 14.84
N GLY A 7 -2.22 -0.24 15.97
CA GLY A 7 -2.11 0.39 17.30
C GLY A 7 -3.02 -0.23 18.34
N PRO A 8 -3.19 0.40 19.52
CA PRO A 8 -2.63 1.70 19.88
C PRO A 8 -1.12 1.64 20.19
N PHE A 9 -0.39 2.63 19.71
CA PHE A 9 1.01 2.85 20.02
C PHE A 9 1.19 3.96 21.10
N PRO A 10 2.39 4.15 21.66
CA PRO A 10 2.69 5.33 22.47
C PRO A 10 2.38 6.62 21.71
N VAL A 11 1.84 7.62 22.41
CA VAL A 11 1.44 8.90 21.81
C VAL A 11 2.66 9.63 21.28
N THR A 12 2.61 10.08 20.01
CA THR A 12 3.68 10.87 19.42
C THR A 12 3.61 12.33 19.87
N THR A 13 4.65 13.10 19.56
CA THR A 13 4.66 14.57 19.81
C THR A 13 3.54 15.33 19.11
N LYS A 14 2.95 14.74 18.06
CA LYS A 14 1.80 15.28 17.33
C LYS A 14 0.44 14.75 17.82
N GLY A 15 0.44 13.92 18.88
CA GLY A 15 -0.78 13.36 19.45
C GLY A 15 -1.27 12.05 18.80
N ASN A 16 -0.53 11.52 17.84
CA ASN A 16 -0.95 10.30 17.12
C ASN A 16 -0.68 9.03 17.94
N ARG A 17 -1.65 8.11 17.93
CA ARG A 17 -1.58 6.81 18.62
C ARG A 17 -1.75 5.62 17.69
N TYR A 18 -2.22 5.84 16.47
CA TYR A 18 -2.51 4.81 15.50
C TYR A 18 -1.84 5.12 14.17
N VAL A 19 -1.79 4.14 13.30
CA VAL A 19 -1.35 4.29 11.91
C VAL A 19 -2.42 3.67 11.02
N LEU A 20 -3.06 4.49 10.20
CA LEU A 20 -3.94 4.04 9.13
C LEU A 20 -3.07 3.50 7.99
N VAL A 21 -3.29 2.26 7.62
CA VAL A 21 -2.58 1.57 6.54
C VAL A 21 -3.52 1.36 5.37
N LEU A 22 -3.08 1.76 4.20
CA LEU A 22 -3.76 1.53 2.94
C LEU A 22 -2.80 0.76 2.02
N MET A 23 -3.27 -0.27 1.33
CA MET A 23 -2.45 -1.04 0.40
C MET A 23 -3.25 -1.45 -0.83
N ASP A 24 -2.71 -1.17 -2.00
CA ASP A 24 -3.24 -1.72 -3.23
C ASP A 24 -2.70 -3.14 -3.47
N TYR A 25 -3.59 -4.11 -3.66
CA TYR A 25 -3.20 -5.51 -3.80
C TYR A 25 -2.45 -5.81 -5.10
N PHE A 26 -2.72 -5.06 -6.16
CA PHE A 26 -2.10 -5.32 -7.44
C PHE A 26 -0.68 -4.76 -7.52
N THR A 27 -0.50 -3.51 -7.11
CA THR A 27 0.79 -2.83 -7.18
C THR A 27 1.66 -3.00 -5.94
N ASN A 28 1.09 -3.52 -4.84
CA ASN A 28 1.69 -3.54 -3.50
C ASN A 28 2.05 -2.14 -2.99
N TRP A 29 1.41 -1.10 -3.54
CA TRP A 29 1.65 0.28 -3.14
C TRP A 29 1.03 0.55 -1.76
N PRO A 30 1.85 0.90 -0.76
CA PRO A 30 1.37 1.20 0.57
C PRO A 30 1.27 2.70 0.81
N GLU A 31 0.29 3.09 1.62
CA GLU A 31 0.27 4.34 2.38
C GLU A 31 0.16 4.03 3.87
N ALA A 32 0.81 4.84 4.70
CA ALA A 32 0.76 4.71 6.15
C ALA A 32 0.68 6.11 6.77
N ILE A 33 -0.43 6.39 7.42
CA ILE A 33 -0.79 7.72 7.89
C ILE A 33 -0.93 7.68 9.40
N PRO A 34 -0.15 8.48 10.16
CA PRO A 34 -0.34 8.61 11.59
C PRO A 34 -1.67 9.29 11.90
N ILE A 35 -2.49 8.68 12.75
CA ILE A 35 -3.80 9.20 13.15
C ILE A 35 -3.93 9.22 14.68
N THR A 36 -4.78 10.11 15.19
CA THR A 36 -4.98 10.32 16.62
C THR A 36 -5.85 9.24 17.26
N ASP A 37 -6.84 8.79 16.54
CA ASP A 37 -7.86 7.84 16.98
C ASP A 37 -8.28 6.91 15.84
N GLN A 38 -9.25 6.05 16.08
CA GLN A 38 -9.80 5.10 15.10
C GLN A 38 -11.21 5.49 14.65
N GLU A 39 -11.65 6.72 14.89
CA GLU A 39 -12.99 7.14 14.54
C GLU A 39 -13.19 7.15 13.01
N ALA A 40 -14.41 6.86 12.60
CA ALA A 40 -14.74 6.84 11.17
C ALA A 40 -14.51 8.20 10.49
N SER A 41 -14.75 9.31 11.22
CA SER A 41 -14.45 10.67 10.75
C SER A 41 -12.98 10.84 10.41
N THR A 42 -12.09 10.44 11.32
CA THR A 42 -10.63 10.52 11.14
C THR A 42 -10.19 9.67 9.95
N VAL A 43 -10.72 8.45 9.81
CA VAL A 43 -10.40 7.58 8.67
C VAL A 43 -10.86 8.20 7.35
N VAL A 44 -12.06 8.78 7.30
CA VAL A 44 -12.61 9.44 6.10
C VAL A 44 -11.78 10.67 5.72
N GLU A 45 -11.43 11.50 6.71
CA GLU A 45 -10.63 12.72 6.52
C GLU A 45 -9.23 12.40 5.97
N GLU A 46 -8.67 11.24 6.28
CA GLU A 46 -7.37 10.82 5.78
C GLU A 46 -7.45 10.02 4.47
N LEU A 47 -8.47 9.20 4.28
CA LEU A 47 -8.63 8.37 3.08
C LEU A 47 -8.80 9.22 1.81
N VAL A 48 -9.62 10.25 1.88
CA VAL A 48 -9.92 11.09 0.71
C VAL A 48 -8.69 11.86 0.20
N PRO A 49 -7.96 12.66 1.01
CA PRO A 49 -6.81 13.42 0.53
C PRO A 49 -5.59 12.56 0.25
N THR A 50 -5.41 11.44 0.96
CA THR A 50 -4.21 10.62 0.83
C THR A 50 -4.31 9.60 -0.28
N TRP A 51 -5.49 9.01 -0.47
CA TRP A 51 -5.66 7.96 -1.49
C TRP A 51 -6.53 8.42 -2.66
N VAL A 52 -7.80 8.75 -2.41
CA VAL A 52 -8.76 9.01 -3.47
C VAL A 52 -8.31 10.15 -4.41
N SER A 53 -7.77 11.23 -3.85
CA SER A 53 -7.31 12.39 -4.63
C SER A 53 -6.03 12.13 -5.44
N ARG A 54 -5.26 11.08 -5.10
CA ARG A 54 -3.96 10.79 -5.72
C ARG A 54 -4.00 9.60 -6.67
N TYR A 55 -4.76 8.57 -6.34
CA TYR A 55 -4.71 7.26 -7.00
C TYR A 55 -6.04 6.79 -7.57
N VAL A 56 -7.07 7.63 -7.54
CA VAL A 56 -8.43 7.28 -7.96
C VAL A 56 -9.22 6.50 -6.89
N VAL A 57 -10.53 6.46 -7.05
CA VAL A 57 -11.45 5.74 -6.18
C VAL A 57 -11.24 4.23 -6.34
N PRO A 58 -10.99 3.46 -5.27
CA PRO A 58 -10.88 2.02 -5.37
C PRO A 58 -12.24 1.38 -5.66
N MET A 59 -12.28 0.41 -6.56
CA MET A 59 -13.52 -0.34 -6.85
C MET A 59 -13.96 -1.18 -5.66
N ILE A 60 -13.00 -1.83 -4.99
CA ILE A 60 -13.24 -2.72 -3.85
C ILE A 60 -12.32 -2.32 -2.71
N LEU A 61 -12.90 -2.21 -1.51
CA LEU A 61 -12.20 -1.93 -0.28
C LEU A 61 -12.36 -3.11 0.69
N HIS A 62 -11.27 -3.81 0.95
CA HIS A 62 -11.21 -4.88 1.95
C HIS A 62 -10.89 -4.27 3.31
N LEU A 63 -11.72 -4.58 4.30
CA LEU A 63 -11.66 -4.04 5.65
C LEU A 63 -11.47 -5.17 6.65
N GLU A 64 -10.63 -4.95 7.65
CA GLU A 64 -10.62 -5.83 8.81
C GLU A 64 -11.91 -5.72 9.64
N GLN A 65 -12.12 -6.67 10.56
CA GLN A 65 -13.31 -6.72 11.42
C GLN A 65 -13.24 -5.64 12.52
N GLY A 66 -13.29 -4.36 12.12
CA GLY A 66 -13.36 -3.22 13.03
C GLY A 66 -14.77 -2.63 13.10
N THR A 67 -15.24 -2.27 14.29
CA THR A 67 -16.54 -1.57 14.49
C THR A 67 -16.57 -0.20 13.80
N ASN A 68 -15.42 0.42 13.62
CA ASN A 68 -15.23 1.75 13.03
C ASN A 68 -15.63 1.80 11.55
N PHE A 69 -15.40 0.71 10.81
CA PHE A 69 -15.74 0.59 9.40
C PHE A 69 -17.22 0.24 9.14
N ASN A 70 -18.00 -0.02 10.22
CA ASN A 70 -19.44 -0.24 10.16
C ASN A 70 -20.24 1.02 10.49
N SER A 71 -19.58 2.17 10.71
CA SER A 71 -20.27 3.43 10.98
C SER A 71 -21.08 3.87 9.77
N THR A 72 -22.17 4.61 10.03
CA THR A 72 -23.04 5.20 9.00
C THR A 72 -22.22 6.08 8.07
N LEU A 73 -21.38 6.97 8.63
CA LEU A 73 -20.54 7.89 7.88
C LEU A 73 -19.63 7.17 6.87
N PHE A 74 -18.90 6.13 7.30
CA PHE A 74 -18.01 5.37 6.42
C PHE A 74 -18.79 4.60 5.35
N THR A 75 -19.98 4.12 5.69
CA THR A 75 -20.87 3.43 4.74
C THR A 75 -21.38 4.38 3.68
N GLU A 76 -21.91 5.54 4.07
CA GLU A 76 -22.38 6.59 3.16
C GLU A 76 -21.27 7.10 2.24
N LEU A 77 -20.03 7.26 2.74
CA LEU A 77 -18.89 7.61 1.88
C LEU A 77 -18.64 6.55 0.81
N CYS A 78 -18.61 5.27 1.20
CA CYS A 78 -18.38 4.19 0.25
C CYS A 78 -19.49 4.11 -0.81
N GLU A 79 -20.76 4.27 -0.40
CA GLU A 79 -21.90 4.32 -1.31
C GLU A 79 -21.81 5.52 -2.26
N PHE A 80 -21.50 6.71 -1.74
CA PHE A 80 -21.35 7.92 -2.53
C PHE A 80 -20.24 7.81 -3.59
N LEU A 81 -19.12 7.18 -3.23
CA LEU A 81 -17.98 6.95 -4.14
C LEU A 81 -18.14 5.71 -5.02
N GLY A 82 -19.17 4.89 -4.84
CA GLY A 82 -19.38 3.64 -5.56
C GLY A 82 -18.38 2.54 -5.17
N ILE A 83 -17.85 2.57 -3.94
CA ILE A 83 -16.89 1.60 -3.42
C ILE A 83 -17.61 0.38 -2.88
N LEU A 84 -17.30 -0.80 -3.38
CA LEU A 84 -17.77 -2.06 -2.83
C LEU A 84 -16.95 -2.41 -1.57
N LYS A 85 -17.60 -2.36 -0.39
CA LYS A 85 -16.99 -2.84 0.85
C LYS A 85 -17.05 -4.36 0.91
N THR A 86 -15.91 -4.98 1.18
CA THR A 86 -15.83 -6.41 1.49
C THR A 86 -15.14 -6.57 2.84
N ARG A 87 -15.53 -7.63 3.56
CA ARG A 87 -14.80 -8.03 4.76
C ARG A 87 -13.78 -9.08 4.39
N THR A 88 -12.64 -9.05 5.04
CA THR A 88 -11.69 -10.14 5.00
C THR A 88 -12.39 -11.41 5.47
N THR A 89 -12.57 -12.33 4.56
CA THR A 89 -13.07 -13.67 4.86
C THR A 89 -11.92 -14.64 4.72
N ALA A 90 -11.94 -15.72 5.47
CA ALA A 90 -10.94 -16.81 5.41
C ALA A 90 -10.75 -17.44 4.01
N LEU A 91 -11.49 -16.95 3.00
CA LEU A 91 -11.47 -17.41 1.61
C LEU A 91 -10.44 -16.72 0.72
N SER A 92 -9.70 -15.72 1.22
CA SER A 92 -8.62 -15.06 0.49
C SER A 92 -7.36 -14.92 1.35
N PRO A 93 -6.74 -16.04 1.76
CA PRO A 93 -5.59 -16.03 2.68
C PRO A 93 -4.37 -15.29 2.11
N GLU A 94 -4.27 -15.13 0.79
CA GLU A 94 -3.16 -14.41 0.15
C GLU A 94 -3.25 -12.90 0.33
N SER A 95 -4.43 -12.33 0.15
CA SER A 95 -4.69 -10.89 0.32
C SER A 95 -4.48 -10.47 1.78
N ASP A 96 -4.98 -11.27 2.72
CA ASP A 96 -4.81 -11.04 4.15
C ASP A 96 -3.34 -11.18 4.55
N GLY A 97 -2.66 -12.20 4.05
CA GLY A 97 -1.25 -12.44 4.31
C GLY A 97 -0.32 -11.31 3.79
N MET A 98 -0.71 -10.60 2.75
CA MET A 98 0.07 -9.47 2.22
C MET A 98 -0.01 -8.26 3.15
N VAL A 99 -1.20 -7.87 3.56
CA VAL A 99 -1.43 -6.76 4.49
C VAL A 99 -0.83 -7.08 5.85
N GLU A 100 -1.03 -8.29 6.36
CA GLU A 100 -0.43 -8.73 7.63
C GLU A 100 1.11 -8.69 7.58
N ARG A 101 1.73 -9.15 6.49
CA ARG A 101 3.20 -9.04 6.32
C ARG A 101 3.66 -7.59 6.30
N PHE A 102 2.94 -6.71 5.59
CA PHE A 102 3.27 -5.28 5.58
C PHE A 102 3.10 -4.67 6.98
N ASN A 103 2.01 -4.94 7.67
CA ASN A 103 1.75 -4.48 9.03
C ASN A 103 2.82 -4.96 10.01
N ARG A 104 3.24 -6.21 9.89
CA ARG A 104 4.35 -6.76 10.67
C ARG A 104 5.68 -6.07 10.34
N THR A 105 5.93 -5.80 9.07
CA THR A 105 7.13 -5.10 8.62
C THR A 105 7.15 -3.66 9.14
N ILE A 106 6.06 -2.91 9.01
CA ILE A 106 5.93 -1.56 9.61
C ILE A 106 6.19 -1.62 11.12
N SER A 107 5.50 -2.50 11.82
CA SER A 107 5.61 -2.61 13.28
C SER A 107 7.04 -2.91 13.72
N ASN A 108 7.72 -3.82 13.03
CA ASN A 108 9.12 -4.14 13.30
C ASN A 108 10.05 -2.96 13.02
N HIS A 109 9.87 -2.26 11.91
CA HIS A 109 10.68 -1.08 11.58
C HIS A 109 10.44 0.05 12.57
N LEU A 110 9.20 0.32 12.93
CA LEU A 110 8.89 1.33 13.94
C LEU A 110 9.50 0.96 15.29
N PHE A 111 9.51 -0.33 15.65
CA PHE A 111 10.14 -0.80 16.87
C PHE A 111 11.67 -0.64 16.85
N LEU A 112 12.32 -0.91 15.72
CA LEU A 112 13.78 -0.90 15.59
C LEU A 112 14.36 0.52 15.47
N PHE A 113 13.69 1.40 14.71
CA PHE A 113 14.21 2.72 14.35
C PHE A 113 13.70 3.87 15.23
N VAL A 114 12.66 3.64 15.99
CA VAL A 114 12.12 4.66 16.88
C VAL A 114 12.66 4.44 18.28
N SER A 115 13.19 5.53 18.89
CA SER A 115 13.71 5.52 20.26
C SER A 115 12.73 4.84 21.23
N LYS A 116 13.22 4.43 22.42
CA LYS A 116 12.42 3.74 23.45
C LYS A 116 11.05 4.36 23.72
N ASN A 117 10.85 5.64 23.44
CA ASN A 117 9.61 6.35 23.70
C ASN A 117 8.66 6.44 22.48
N GLN A 118 9.11 6.05 21.29
CA GLN A 118 8.33 6.07 20.03
C GLN A 118 7.64 7.41 19.69
N THR A 119 8.08 8.51 20.29
CA THR A 119 7.44 9.84 20.16
C THR A 119 7.64 10.51 18.80
N HIS A 120 8.64 10.05 18.03
CA HIS A 120 8.97 10.58 16.70
C HIS A 120 8.59 9.63 15.55
N ARG A 121 7.70 8.65 15.81
CA ARG A 121 7.26 7.68 14.81
C ARG A 121 6.77 8.34 13.51
N ASP A 122 6.02 9.43 13.63
CA ASP A 122 5.44 10.16 12.50
C ASP A 122 6.49 10.67 11.50
N THR A 123 7.70 10.97 11.96
CA THR A 123 8.79 11.46 11.11
C THR A 123 9.54 10.35 10.38
N HIS A 124 9.44 9.11 10.85
CA HIS A 124 10.12 7.96 10.26
C HIS A 124 9.25 7.21 9.24
N LEU A 125 7.92 7.31 9.34
CA LEU A 125 7.01 6.66 8.40
C LEU A 125 7.25 7.02 6.93
N PRO A 126 7.46 8.28 6.54
CA PRO A 126 7.74 8.62 5.15
C PRO A 126 9.04 7.99 4.62
N LEU A 127 10.07 7.90 5.45
CA LEU A 127 11.34 7.25 5.08
C LEU A 127 11.19 5.74 4.94
N PHE A 128 10.41 5.12 5.84
CA PHE A 128 10.06 3.72 5.74
C PHE A 128 9.28 3.43 4.45
N LEU A 129 8.26 4.24 4.14
CA LEU A 129 7.48 4.08 2.90
C LEU A 129 8.35 4.26 1.66
N LEU A 130 9.28 5.23 1.66
CA LEU A 130 10.22 5.43 0.57
C LEU A 130 11.08 4.17 0.33
N ALA A 131 11.63 3.62 1.41
CA ALA A 131 12.42 2.39 1.34
C ALA A 131 11.58 1.20 0.86
N TYR A 132 10.39 0.98 1.44
CA TYR A 132 9.53 -0.13 1.07
C TYR A 132 9.12 -0.08 -0.41
N ARG A 133 8.74 1.10 -0.90
CA ARG A 133 8.31 1.32 -2.29
C ARG A 133 9.42 1.09 -3.31
N SER A 134 10.69 1.11 -2.89
CA SER A 134 11.86 0.88 -3.74
C SER A 134 12.44 -0.54 -3.64
N LEU A 135 11.87 -1.41 -2.81
CA LEU A 135 12.28 -2.81 -2.70
C LEU A 135 11.49 -3.71 -3.63
N ASP A 136 12.18 -4.67 -4.25
CA ASP A 136 11.53 -5.69 -5.07
C ASP A 136 10.59 -6.54 -4.21
N HIS A 137 9.38 -6.72 -4.70
CA HIS A 137 8.42 -7.60 -4.05
C HIS A 137 8.75 -9.06 -4.39
N GLU A 138 8.87 -9.91 -3.36
CA GLU A 138 9.31 -11.30 -3.48
C GLU A 138 8.55 -12.12 -4.53
N VAL A 139 7.24 -11.86 -4.68
CA VAL A 139 6.38 -12.62 -5.59
C VAL A 139 6.46 -12.12 -7.03
N THR A 140 6.44 -10.81 -7.23
CA THR A 140 6.41 -10.20 -8.56
C THR A 140 7.80 -9.87 -9.11
N GLY A 141 8.80 -9.75 -8.25
CA GLY A 141 10.15 -9.30 -8.64
C GLY A 141 10.21 -7.83 -9.09
N PHE A 142 9.12 -7.07 -8.92
CA PHE A 142 9.06 -5.64 -9.23
C PHE A 142 8.84 -4.81 -7.97
N THR A 143 9.34 -3.58 -7.99
CA THR A 143 9.07 -2.64 -6.92
C THR A 143 7.64 -2.09 -7.02
N PRO A 144 7.00 -1.68 -5.90
CA PRO A 144 5.73 -0.96 -5.95
C PRO A 144 5.76 0.29 -6.83
N VAL A 145 6.92 0.96 -6.94
CA VAL A 145 7.09 2.12 -7.82
C VAL A 145 7.07 1.72 -9.30
N ASP A 146 7.73 0.62 -9.68
CA ASP A 146 7.68 0.11 -11.05
C ASP A 146 6.26 -0.27 -11.44
N MET A 147 5.53 -0.93 -10.52
CA MET A 147 4.16 -1.36 -10.74
C MET A 147 3.18 -0.20 -10.90
N LEU A 148 3.33 0.87 -10.11
CA LEU A 148 2.38 1.98 -10.12
C LEU A 148 2.74 3.05 -11.16
N PHE A 149 4.03 3.38 -11.31
CA PHE A 149 4.49 4.50 -12.14
C PHE A 149 5.27 4.09 -13.40
N GLY A 150 5.54 2.80 -13.58
CA GLY A 150 6.32 2.30 -14.73
C GLY A 150 7.76 2.81 -14.79
N ARG A 151 8.30 3.27 -13.67
CA ARG A 151 9.67 3.84 -13.59
C ARG A 151 10.28 3.57 -12.23
N GLN A 152 11.60 3.46 -12.21
CA GLN A 152 12.33 3.29 -10.96
C GLN A 152 12.35 4.57 -10.13
N LEU A 153 12.37 4.41 -8.81
CA LEU A 153 12.56 5.52 -7.89
C LEU A 153 14.01 6.00 -7.96
N ILE A 154 14.20 7.30 -8.10
CA ILE A 154 15.52 7.92 -8.01
C ILE A 154 15.75 8.32 -6.55
N LEU A 155 16.66 7.63 -5.89
CA LEU A 155 17.05 7.92 -4.52
C LEU A 155 18.13 9.01 -4.48
N PRO A 156 18.32 9.71 -3.34
CA PRO A 156 19.38 10.70 -3.20
C PRO A 156 20.78 10.16 -3.52
N CYS A 157 21.05 8.89 -3.23
CA CYS A 157 22.31 8.24 -3.59
C CYS A 157 22.49 8.09 -5.12
N ASP A 158 21.43 7.83 -5.86
CA ASP A 158 21.48 7.71 -7.33
C ASP A 158 21.89 9.03 -7.98
N ILE A 159 21.43 10.16 -7.39
CA ILE A 159 21.79 11.51 -7.86
C ILE A 159 23.29 11.78 -7.61
N LEU A 160 23.82 11.33 -6.48
CA LEU A 160 25.22 11.55 -6.10
C LEU A 160 26.20 10.70 -6.92
N PHE A 161 25.81 9.48 -7.30
CA PHE A 161 26.69 8.51 -7.99
C PHE A 161 26.47 8.44 -9.49
N VAL A 162 25.78 9.42 -10.07
CA VAL A 162 25.53 9.58 -11.52
C VAL A 162 25.03 8.27 -12.14
N ARG A 163 23.72 8.05 -12.09
CA ARG A 163 23.10 6.95 -12.81
C ARG A 163 23.21 7.20 -14.32
N PRO A 164 23.56 6.17 -15.15
CA PRO A 164 23.50 6.29 -16.59
C PRO A 164 22.08 6.71 -17.00
N SER A 165 21.94 7.82 -17.68
CA SER A 165 20.64 8.34 -18.06
C SER A 165 20.16 7.70 -19.35
N ASP A 166 19.22 6.78 -19.27
CA ASP A 166 18.32 6.46 -20.37
C ASP A 166 17.28 7.60 -20.50
N THR A 167 17.77 8.81 -20.78
CA THR A 167 16.88 9.96 -20.98
C THR A 167 16.30 9.87 -22.38
N PRO A 168 14.96 9.77 -22.54
CA PRO A 168 14.32 9.80 -23.84
C PRO A 168 14.65 11.10 -24.56
N THR A 169 14.88 11.03 -25.88
CA THR A 169 15.26 12.17 -26.71
C THR A 169 14.04 13.05 -27.06
N SER A 170 12.82 12.52 -26.89
CA SER A 170 11.59 13.24 -27.18
C SER A 170 10.44 12.86 -26.21
N PRO A 171 9.43 13.74 -26.04
CA PRO A 171 8.24 13.43 -25.24
C PRO A 171 7.49 12.18 -25.74
N ASN A 172 7.41 11.96 -27.04
CA ASN A 172 6.73 10.80 -27.62
C ASN A 172 7.49 9.50 -27.30
N GLU A 173 8.81 9.52 -27.40
CA GLU A 173 9.63 8.39 -27.00
C GLU A 173 9.47 8.07 -25.52
N TYR A 174 9.42 9.09 -24.66
CA TYR A 174 9.15 8.90 -23.24
C TYR A 174 7.81 8.22 -22.98
N LEU A 175 6.74 8.68 -23.64
CA LEU A 175 5.40 8.10 -23.47
C LEU A 175 5.35 6.64 -23.96
N ASN A 176 5.91 6.35 -25.12
CA ASN A 176 5.96 5.00 -25.66
C ASN A 176 6.76 4.04 -24.77
N ASN A 177 7.90 4.50 -24.25
CA ASN A 177 8.71 3.72 -23.32
C ASN A 177 7.98 3.46 -22.00
N LEU A 178 7.29 4.46 -21.47
CA LEU A 178 6.50 4.34 -20.24
C LEU A 178 5.33 3.35 -20.40
N GLU A 179 4.58 3.47 -21.50
CA GLU A 179 3.46 2.59 -21.82
C GLU A 179 3.93 1.14 -21.99
N ALA A 180 4.97 0.91 -22.80
CA ALA A 180 5.53 -0.42 -23.00
C ALA A 180 6.06 -1.05 -21.68
N ARG A 181 6.66 -0.24 -20.82
CA ARG A 181 7.16 -0.71 -19.53
C ARG A 181 6.02 -1.07 -18.57
N LEU A 182 4.99 -0.22 -18.44
CA LEU A 182 3.80 -0.52 -17.63
C LEU A 182 3.10 -1.77 -18.14
N GLU A 183 2.93 -1.91 -19.47
CA GLU A 183 2.29 -3.07 -20.06
C GLU A 183 3.08 -4.37 -19.74
N SER A 184 4.40 -4.34 -19.89
CA SER A 184 5.29 -5.48 -19.60
C SER A 184 5.22 -5.88 -18.12
N VAL A 185 5.36 -4.91 -17.20
CA VAL A 185 5.34 -5.15 -15.75
C VAL A 185 3.97 -5.67 -15.30
N HIS A 186 2.89 -5.07 -15.80
CA HIS A 186 1.53 -5.48 -15.45
C HIS A 186 1.14 -6.84 -16.06
N ALA A 187 1.60 -7.17 -17.28
CA ALA A 187 1.37 -8.48 -17.87
C ALA A 187 2.01 -9.56 -17.02
N PHE A 188 3.28 -9.40 -16.68
CA PHE A 188 3.99 -10.34 -15.83
C PHE A 188 3.33 -10.50 -14.44
N ALA A 189 2.96 -9.40 -13.79
CA ALA A 189 2.30 -9.44 -12.48
C ALA A 189 0.95 -10.17 -12.54
N ARG A 190 0.15 -9.95 -13.61
CA ARG A 190 -1.12 -10.68 -13.81
C ARG A 190 -0.88 -12.18 -13.95
N ASP A 191 0.13 -12.59 -14.70
CA ASP A 191 0.47 -14.01 -14.91
C ASP A 191 0.91 -14.67 -13.58
N VAL A 192 1.73 -13.98 -12.80
CA VAL A 192 2.17 -14.46 -11.49
C VAL A 192 0.98 -14.62 -10.53
N HIS A 193 0.11 -13.62 -10.43
CA HIS A 193 -1.07 -13.67 -9.56
C HIS A 193 -2.06 -14.76 -10.02
N ALA A 194 -2.29 -14.91 -11.32
CA ALA A 194 -3.15 -15.96 -11.85
C ALA A 194 -2.61 -17.36 -11.52
N ASN A 195 -1.31 -17.60 -11.68
CA ASN A 195 -0.66 -18.86 -11.35
C ASN A 195 -0.75 -19.17 -9.85
N MET A 196 -0.60 -18.15 -9.00
CA MET A 196 -0.68 -18.30 -7.54
C MET A 196 -2.11 -18.68 -7.11
N ILE A 197 -3.13 -18.04 -7.66
CA ILE A 197 -4.55 -18.39 -7.42
C ILE A 197 -4.83 -19.83 -7.87
N MET A 198 -4.36 -20.22 -9.04
CA MET A 198 -4.53 -21.60 -9.54
C MET A 198 -3.85 -22.63 -8.63
N PHE A 199 -2.68 -22.32 -8.10
CA PHE A 199 -1.96 -23.20 -7.17
C PHE A 199 -2.75 -23.41 -5.88
N VAL A 200 -3.27 -22.34 -5.27
CA VAL A 200 -4.08 -22.40 -4.03
C VAL A 200 -5.35 -23.22 -4.25
N ILE A 201 -6.10 -22.94 -5.32
CA ILE A 201 -7.33 -23.70 -5.64
C ILE A 201 -7.02 -25.18 -5.82
N THR A 202 -5.90 -25.52 -6.46
CA THR A 202 -5.51 -26.91 -6.72
C THR A 202 -5.09 -27.63 -5.43
N ASP A 203 -4.44 -26.93 -4.49
CA ASP A 203 -4.05 -27.51 -3.20
C ASP A 203 -5.28 -27.73 -2.29
N GLU A 204 -6.24 -26.80 -2.29
CA GLU A 204 -7.50 -26.97 -1.55
C GLU A 204 -8.37 -28.12 -2.08
N LEU A 205 -8.37 -28.37 -3.39
CA LEU A 205 -9.12 -29.49 -3.98
C LEU A 205 -8.46 -30.86 -3.73
N ARG A 206 -7.21 -30.89 -3.26
CA ARG A 206 -6.47 -32.12 -2.92
C ARG A 206 -6.55 -32.51 -1.45
N ARG A 207 -7.08 -31.63 -0.61
CA ARG A 207 -7.30 -31.86 0.83
C ARG A 207 -8.72 -32.30 1.10
#